data_09c1efec6ebb9f9f446f1f96c5b2e53e
#
_entry.id   09c1efec6ebb9f9f446f1f96c5b2e53e
#
_cell.length_a   1.000
_cell.length_b   1.000
_cell.length_c   1.000
_cell.angle_alpha   90.00
_cell.angle_beta   90.00
_cell.angle_gamma   90.00
#
_symmetry.space_group_name_H-M   'P 1'
#
loop_
_entity.id
_entity.type
_entity.pdbx_description
1 polymer ?
#
loop_
_entity_poly.entity_id
_entity_poly.type
_entity_poly.pdbx_seq_one_letter_code
_entity_poly.pdbx_strand_id
1 'polypeptide(L)'
;MKEIRDDAVVLRTYKSGESDRVVVLWTRNYGKVRVLAKGIRKTTSRLGGNLETLAHVNVDLVKTRGEFYIARHVAHRERLTTLRKSYARINAGYAVVEVMDAIPSDDVADEDIFELLTRVLLTLDDETYDPMLVPSSFYFKLLALDGSGPVVDVCVNCGRDVPLVAFDAEVGGTLCADCRSGTSISPNALQLIRRIMSWDLAAVLREESPAGAGELMAIALDSIESHFGKQLRAARSTPPLSPPSPAR
;
A
#
# COMPACT_ATOMS: atom_id res chain seq x y z
N MET A 1 -7.88 23.18 23.36
CA MET A 1 -7.72 21.89 22.64
C MET A 1 -7.35 22.24 21.19
N LYS A 2 -6.31 21.61 20.61
CA LYS A 2 -5.92 21.88 19.22
C LYS A 2 -6.90 21.18 18.30
N GLU A 3 -7.56 21.94 17.42
CA GLU A 3 -8.41 21.42 16.34
C GLU A 3 -7.56 21.34 15.08
N ILE A 4 -7.73 20.27 14.31
CA ILE A 4 -7.11 20.07 13.02
C ILE A 4 -8.17 19.69 12.00
N ARG A 5 -8.05 20.22 10.77
CA ARG A 5 -8.80 19.82 9.61
C ARG A 5 -7.80 19.32 8.58
N ASP A 6 -8.03 18.11 8.05
CA ASP A 6 -7.09 17.49 7.13
C ASP A 6 -7.76 16.48 6.20
N ASP A 7 -7.08 16.17 5.10
CA ASP A 7 -7.40 15.01 4.26
C ASP A 7 -6.72 13.76 4.83
N ALA A 8 -7.43 12.63 4.79
CA ALA A 8 -6.95 11.40 5.41
C ALA A 8 -7.43 10.14 4.68
N VAL A 9 -6.65 9.08 4.77
CA VAL A 9 -7.05 7.73 4.37
C VAL A 9 -7.22 6.86 5.62
N VAL A 10 -8.33 6.12 5.68
CA VAL A 10 -8.59 5.17 6.77
C VAL A 10 -7.78 3.89 6.53
N LEU A 11 -6.77 3.65 7.37
CA LEU A 11 -5.92 2.47 7.29
C LEU A 11 -6.57 1.27 7.97
N ARG A 12 -7.14 1.47 9.16
CA ARG A 12 -7.70 0.39 9.97
C ARG A 12 -8.74 0.91 10.96
N THR A 13 -9.70 0.04 11.27
CA THR A 13 -10.67 0.30 12.35
C THR A 13 -10.76 -0.89 13.30
N TYR A 14 -10.94 -0.64 14.60
CA TYR A 14 -11.18 -1.69 15.58
C TYR A 14 -12.16 -1.22 16.68
N LYS A 15 -12.85 -2.17 17.28
CA LYS A 15 -13.85 -1.91 18.31
C LYS A 15 -13.19 -1.32 19.56
N SER A 16 -13.84 -0.33 20.18
CA SER A 16 -13.46 0.27 21.45
C SER A 16 -14.73 0.42 22.31
N GLY A 17 -14.92 -0.48 23.27
CA GLY A 17 -16.17 -0.56 24.03
C GLY A 17 -17.37 -0.98 23.16
N GLU A 18 -18.60 -0.65 23.64
CA GLU A 18 -19.84 -1.11 23.01
C GLU A 18 -20.24 -0.33 21.76
N SER A 19 -20.07 0.99 21.78
CA SER A 19 -20.57 1.89 20.71
C SER A 19 -19.49 2.62 19.93
N ASP A 20 -18.24 2.56 20.37
CA ASP A 20 -17.14 3.33 19.81
C ASP A 20 -16.22 2.47 18.93
N ARG A 21 -15.42 3.13 18.09
CA ARG A 21 -14.29 2.54 17.37
C ARG A 21 -13.06 3.43 17.51
N VAL A 22 -11.90 2.80 17.52
CA VAL A 22 -10.65 3.49 17.21
C VAL A 22 -10.38 3.31 15.71
N VAL A 23 -10.05 4.41 15.06
CA VAL A 23 -9.74 4.49 13.65
C VAL A 23 -8.31 4.98 13.51
N VAL A 24 -7.50 4.26 12.75
CA VAL A 24 -6.14 4.68 12.38
C VAL A 24 -6.24 5.37 11.03
N LEU A 25 -5.79 6.61 10.97
CA LEU A 25 -5.77 7.42 9.76
C LEU A 25 -4.32 7.71 9.35
N TRP A 26 -4.07 7.74 8.05
CA TRP A 26 -2.92 8.43 7.49
C TRP A 26 -3.40 9.79 6.99
N THR A 27 -2.90 10.86 7.59
CA THR A 27 -3.30 12.23 7.26
C THR A 27 -2.24 12.92 6.42
N ARG A 28 -2.63 13.92 5.61
CA ARG A 28 -1.70 14.66 4.75
C ARG A 28 -0.65 15.42 5.56
N ASN A 29 -1.09 16.14 6.61
CA ASN A 29 -0.24 17.11 7.32
C ASN A 29 0.20 16.67 8.72
N TYR A 30 -0.28 15.52 9.23
CA TYR A 30 0.00 15.06 10.60
C TYR A 30 0.44 13.59 10.65
N GLY A 31 0.73 12.95 9.49
CA GLY A 31 1.13 11.56 9.43
C GLY A 31 0.07 10.60 9.96
N LYS A 32 0.49 9.55 10.67
CA LYS A 32 -0.40 8.53 11.21
C LYS A 32 -1.01 8.97 12.54
N VAL A 33 -2.33 9.08 12.60
CA VAL A 33 -3.06 9.49 13.81
C VAL A 33 -4.08 8.45 14.23
N ARG A 34 -4.34 8.36 15.55
CA ARG A 34 -5.38 7.50 16.14
C ARG A 34 -6.56 8.35 16.55
N VAL A 35 -7.75 7.99 16.07
CA VAL A 35 -8.98 8.74 16.26
C VAL A 35 -10.01 7.89 17.00
N LEU A 36 -10.55 8.39 18.11
CA LEU A 36 -11.68 7.80 18.79
C LEU A 36 -12.98 8.34 18.16
N ALA A 37 -13.68 7.48 17.43
CA ALA A 37 -14.98 7.78 16.85
C ALA A 37 -16.09 7.33 17.80
N LYS A 38 -16.54 8.28 18.64
CA LYS A 38 -17.56 8.02 19.67
C LYS A 38 -18.93 7.77 19.06
N GLY A 39 -19.62 6.75 19.55
CA GLY A 39 -20.97 6.40 19.14
C GLY A 39 -21.11 5.99 17.67
N ILE A 40 -20.02 5.69 16.97
CA ILE A 40 -20.00 5.37 15.53
C ILE A 40 -20.88 4.16 15.20
N ARG A 41 -21.04 3.22 16.12
CA ARG A 41 -21.85 1.99 15.94
C ARG A 41 -23.33 2.19 16.23
N LYS A 42 -23.76 3.35 16.70
CA LYS A 42 -25.18 3.67 16.88
C LYS A 42 -25.83 3.88 15.50
N THR A 43 -27.04 3.41 15.33
CA THR A 43 -27.81 3.55 14.06
C THR A 43 -28.02 5.02 13.64
N THR A 44 -27.99 5.93 14.61
CA THR A 44 -28.11 7.38 14.40
C THR A 44 -26.78 8.09 14.14
N SER A 45 -25.66 7.32 14.05
CA SER A 45 -24.33 7.92 13.89
C SER A 45 -24.15 8.52 12.49
N ARG A 46 -23.76 9.80 12.43
CA ARG A 46 -23.37 10.47 11.19
C ARG A 46 -21.94 10.12 10.73
N LEU A 47 -21.16 9.43 11.56
CA LEU A 47 -19.77 9.05 11.28
C LEU A 47 -19.65 7.64 10.68
N GLY A 48 -20.66 6.77 10.89
CA GLY A 48 -20.55 5.34 10.70
C GLY A 48 -20.14 4.89 9.29
N GLY A 49 -20.75 5.45 8.25
CA GLY A 49 -20.46 5.07 6.86
C GLY A 49 -19.18 5.69 6.28
N ASN A 50 -18.63 6.71 6.95
CA ASN A 50 -17.50 7.49 6.40
C ASN A 50 -16.13 7.02 6.90
N LEU A 51 -16.06 6.27 8.01
CA LEU A 51 -14.81 5.83 8.63
C LEU A 51 -14.59 4.31 8.48
N GLU A 52 -14.81 3.79 7.30
CA GLU A 52 -14.47 2.41 6.97
C GLU A 52 -13.08 2.33 6.33
N THR A 53 -12.38 1.21 6.53
CA THR A 53 -11.08 0.97 5.92
C THR A 53 -11.12 1.25 4.41
N LEU A 54 -10.07 1.82 3.86
CA LEU A 54 -9.93 2.33 2.49
C LEU A 54 -10.72 3.63 2.19
N ALA A 55 -11.43 4.22 3.15
CA ALA A 55 -12.10 5.49 2.88
C ALA A 55 -11.09 6.63 2.76
N HIS A 56 -11.23 7.43 1.71
CA HIS A 56 -10.54 8.72 1.55
C HIS A 56 -11.48 9.83 2.00
N VAL A 57 -11.12 10.52 3.05
CA VAL A 57 -12.00 11.42 3.80
C VAL A 57 -11.33 12.75 4.12
N ASN A 58 -12.16 13.80 4.26
CA ASN A 58 -11.80 15.02 4.96
C ASN A 58 -12.30 14.93 6.39
N VAL A 59 -11.48 15.27 7.37
CA VAL A 59 -11.75 15.10 8.78
C VAL A 59 -11.53 16.38 9.58
N ASP A 60 -12.45 16.66 10.52
CA ASP A 60 -12.26 17.65 11.58
C ASP A 60 -12.01 16.88 12.89
N LEU A 61 -10.84 17.03 13.45
CA LEU A 61 -10.37 16.29 14.62
C LEU A 61 -9.97 17.23 15.75
N VAL A 62 -10.21 16.78 16.99
CA VAL A 62 -9.81 17.52 18.20
C VAL A 62 -8.81 16.67 18.98
N LYS A 63 -7.60 17.21 19.24
CA LYS A 63 -6.58 16.54 20.04
C LYS A 63 -7.05 16.44 21.50
N THR A 64 -7.02 15.24 22.06
CA THR A 64 -7.24 15.01 23.49
C THR A 64 -5.97 15.30 24.29
N ARG A 65 -6.01 15.13 25.63
CA ARG A 65 -4.80 15.19 26.47
C ARG A 65 -3.89 13.97 26.29
N GLY A 66 -4.41 12.86 25.71
CA GLY A 66 -3.68 11.63 25.43
C GLY A 66 -3.27 11.52 23.96
N GLU A 67 -3.03 10.28 23.52
CA GLU A 67 -2.61 9.96 22.14
C GLU A 67 -3.72 10.11 21.09
N PHE A 68 -4.99 10.05 21.52
CA PHE A 68 -6.12 10.02 20.60
C PHE A 68 -6.58 11.42 20.20
N TYR A 69 -7.09 11.48 18.98
CA TYR A 69 -7.99 12.54 18.53
C TYR A 69 -9.45 12.10 18.69
N ILE A 70 -10.38 13.05 18.69
CA ILE A 70 -11.83 12.79 18.63
C ILE A 70 -12.33 13.34 17.29
N ALA A 71 -13.04 12.49 16.52
CA ALA A 71 -13.70 12.94 15.29
C ALA A 71 -14.92 13.79 15.61
N ARG A 72 -14.97 14.99 15.03
CA ARG A 72 -16.13 15.90 15.08
C ARG A 72 -16.95 15.85 13.81
N HIS A 73 -16.23 15.92 12.67
CA HIS A 73 -16.84 15.84 11.36
C HIS A 73 -15.99 14.95 10.45
N VAL A 74 -16.66 14.20 9.58
CA VAL A 74 -16.03 13.36 8.57
C VAL A 74 -16.89 13.39 7.30
N ALA A 75 -16.29 13.69 6.18
CA ALA A 75 -16.91 13.64 4.88
C ALA A 75 -16.04 12.88 3.89
N HIS A 76 -16.64 12.13 2.97
CA HIS A 76 -15.86 11.51 1.90
C HIS A 76 -15.22 12.58 1.01
N ARG A 77 -13.92 12.42 0.74
CA ARG A 77 -13.21 13.16 -0.29
C ARG A 77 -13.47 12.51 -1.65
N GLU A 78 -13.29 11.18 -1.68
CA GLU A 78 -13.57 10.32 -2.83
C GLU A 78 -14.40 9.12 -2.39
N ARG A 79 -15.37 8.71 -3.22
CA ARG A 79 -16.29 7.62 -2.84
C ARG A 79 -15.75 6.22 -3.13
N LEU A 80 -14.79 6.08 -4.04
CA LEU A 80 -14.12 4.83 -4.42
C LEU A 80 -15.14 3.68 -4.63
N THR A 81 -16.10 3.93 -5.51
CA THR A 81 -17.26 3.04 -5.67
C THR A 81 -16.94 1.77 -6.45
N THR A 82 -16.03 1.85 -7.41
CA THR A 82 -15.56 0.72 -8.22
C THR A 82 -14.68 -0.20 -7.39
N LEU A 83 -13.73 0.39 -6.64
CA LEU A 83 -12.88 -0.36 -5.69
C LEU A 83 -13.73 -1.24 -4.77
N ARG A 84 -14.82 -0.70 -4.22
CA ARG A 84 -15.68 -1.41 -3.25
C ARG A 84 -16.55 -2.49 -3.85
N LYS A 85 -16.72 -2.55 -5.16
CA LYS A 85 -17.52 -3.58 -5.86
C LYS A 85 -16.73 -4.82 -6.27
N SER A 86 -15.41 -4.76 -6.27
CA SER A 86 -14.54 -5.84 -6.71
C SER A 86 -13.72 -6.43 -5.55
N TYR A 87 -13.87 -7.73 -5.32
CA TYR A 87 -13.09 -8.45 -4.31
C TYR A 87 -11.59 -8.32 -4.52
N ALA A 88 -11.11 -8.43 -5.78
CA ALA A 88 -9.70 -8.28 -6.11
C ALA A 88 -9.18 -6.87 -5.77
N ARG A 89 -9.96 -5.81 -6.09
CA ARG A 89 -9.59 -4.42 -5.80
C ARG A 89 -9.59 -4.12 -4.30
N ILE A 90 -10.58 -4.66 -3.57
CA ILE A 90 -10.64 -4.55 -2.11
C ILE A 90 -9.40 -5.20 -1.48
N ASN A 91 -9.03 -6.41 -1.89
CA ASN A 91 -7.86 -7.10 -1.36
C ASN A 91 -6.56 -6.37 -1.68
N ALA A 92 -6.39 -5.87 -2.91
CA ALA A 92 -5.26 -5.02 -3.27
C ALA A 92 -5.20 -3.75 -2.40
N GLY A 93 -6.34 -3.11 -2.15
CA GLY A 93 -6.43 -1.98 -1.24
C GLY A 93 -6.04 -2.33 0.20
N TYR A 94 -6.50 -3.47 0.72
CA TYR A 94 -6.10 -3.94 2.06
C TYR A 94 -4.59 -4.20 2.15
N ALA A 95 -3.97 -4.78 1.12
CA ALA A 95 -2.52 -4.98 1.07
C ALA A 95 -1.77 -3.64 1.15
N VAL A 96 -2.25 -2.61 0.46
CA VAL A 96 -1.70 -1.25 0.49
C VAL A 96 -1.82 -0.62 1.88
N VAL A 97 -3.02 -0.59 2.47
CA VAL A 97 -3.20 0.07 3.78
C VAL A 97 -2.58 -0.69 4.94
N GLU A 98 -2.38 -2.01 4.81
CA GLU A 98 -1.66 -2.80 5.82
C GLU A 98 -0.19 -2.38 5.90
N VAL A 99 0.48 -2.14 4.76
CA VAL A 99 1.85 -1.62 4.74
C VAL A 99 1.90 -0.23 5.37
N MET A 100 0.98 0.66 5.02
CA MET A 100 0.90 1.99 5.63
C MET A 100 0.68 1.93 7.15
N ASP A 101 -0.10 0.96 7.64
CA ASP A 101 -0.26 0.74 9.09
C ASP A 101 1.01 0.14 9.73
N ALA A 102 1.87 -0.52 8.95
CA ALA A 102 3.14 -1.07 9.41
C ALA A 102 4.23 -0.01 9.60
N ILE A 103 4.20 1.09 8.84
CA ILE A 103 5.15 2.21 8.99
C ILE A 103 5.11 2.73 10.42
N PRO A 104 6.24 2.95 11.11
CA PRO A 104 6.27 3.52 12.45
C PRO A 104 5.54 4.87 12.52
N SER A 105 4.94 5.16 13.69
CA SER A 105 4.24 6.44 13.91
C SER A 105 5.22 7.43 14.53
N ASP A 106 5.96 8.16 13.71
CA ASP A 106 6.87 9.19 14.20
C ASP A 106 6.25 10.60 14.16
N ASP A 107 4.93 10.69 14.00
CA ASP A 107 4.15 11.95 13.86
C ASP A 107 4.69 12.86 12.73
N VAL A 108 5.51 12.34 11.84
CA VAL A 108 6.05 13.06 10.69
C VAL A 108 5.11 12.87 9.50
N ALA A 109 4.56 13.98 9.04
CA ALA A 109 3.81 14.00 7.81
C ALA A 109 4.78 13.91 6.62
N ASP A 110 4.42 13.09 5.64
CA ASP A 110 5.09 13.01 4.36
C ASP A 110 4.05 13.18 3.26
N GLU A 111 4.12 14.29 2.54
CA GLU A 111 3.15 14.62 1.50
C GLU A 111 3.30 13.69 0.29
N ASP A 112 4.51 13.28 -0.07
CA ASP A 112 4.76 12.39 -1.20
C ASP A 112 4.18 10.99 -0.93
N ILE A 113 4.34 10.49 0.29
CA ILE A 113 3.73 9.22 0.72
C ILE A 113 2.20 9.34 0.74
N PHE A 114 1.63 10.47 1.22
CA PHE A 114 0.20 10.68 1.20
C PHE A 114 -0.35 10.72 -0.24
N GLU A 115 0.33 11.40 -1.15
CA GLU A 115 -0.05 11.45 -2.55
C GLU A 115 0.06 10.08 -3.23
N LEU A 116 1.14 9.33 -2.96
CA LEU A 116 1.29 7.96 -3.46
C LEU A 116 0.11 7.09 -3.00
N LEU A 117 -0.24 7.13 -1.70
CA LEU A 117 -1.36 6.37 -1.13
C LEU A 117 -2.70 6.74 -1.78
N THR A 118 -2.99 8.02 -1.93
CA THR A 118 -4.26 8.47 -2.53
C THR A 118 -4.35 8.13 -4.02
N ARG A 119 -3.26 8.28 -4.77
CA ARG A 119 -3.18 7.87 -6.19
C ARG A 119 -3.43 6.38 -6.37
N VAL A 120 -2.87 5.54 -5.50
CA VAL A 120 -3.09 4.09 -5.53
C VAL A 120 -4.55 3.72 -5.31
N LEU A 121 -5.24 4.38 -4.37
CA LEU A 121 -6.67 4.14 -4.16
C LEU A 121 -7.51 4.56 -5.37
N LEU A 122 -7.17 5.68 -6.03
CA LEU A 122 -7.82 6.12 -7.27
C LEU A 122 -7.52 5.15 -8.43
N THR A 123 -6.29 4.65 -8.55
CA THR A 123 -5.93 3.61 -9.52
C THR A 123 -6.74 2.32 -9.30
N LEU A 124 -6.96 1.94 -8.06
CA LEU A 124 -7.82 0.80 -7.72
C LEU A 124 -9.31 1.07 -7.97
N ASP A 125 -9.74 2.32 -8.03
CA ASP A 125 -11.13 2.70 -8.37
C ASP A 125 -11.35 2.80 -9.88
N ASP A 126 -10.30 2.83 -10.70
CA ASP A 126 -10.36 2.90 -12.16
C ASP A 126 -10.32 1.48 -12.76
N GLU A 127 -11.35 1.12 -13.54
CA GLU A 127 -11.49 -0.20 -14.17
C GLU A 127 -10.45 -0.46 -15.27
N THR A 128 -9.78 0.56 -15.78
CA THR A 128 -8.75 0.41 -16.83
C THR A 128 -7.45 -0.20 -16.34
N TYR A 129 -7.24 -0.29 -15.01
CA TYR A 129 -6.05 -0.86 -14.40
C TYR A 129 -6.33 -2.22 -13.77
N ASP A 130 -5.41 -3.17 -13.98
CA ASP A 130 -5.44 -4.47 -13.30
C ASP A 130 -5.03 -4.30 -11.82
N PRO A 131 -5.90 -4.66 -10.84
CA PRO A 131 -5.58 -4.53 -9.43
C PRO A 131 -4.41 -5.40 -8.96
N MET A 132 -4.02 -6.42 -9.73
CA MET A 132 -3.00 -7.39 -9.34
C MET A 132 -1.62 -6.77 -9.16
N LEU A 133 -1.22 -5.87 -10.08
CA LEU A 133 0.12 -5.25 -10.05
C LEU A 133 0.19 -4.02 -9.14
N VAL A 134 -0.96 -3.51 -8.68
CA VAL A 134 -1.01 -2.27 -7.90
C VAL A 134 -0.27 -2.38 -6.56
N PRO A 135 -0.44 -3.44 -5.74
CA PRO A 135 0.28 -3.54 -4.47
C PRO A 135 1.79 -3.64 -4.64
N SER A 136 2.28 -4.49 -5.55
CA SER A 136 3.72 -4.63 -5.79
C SER A 136 4.35 -3.34 -6.30
N SER A 137 3.65 -2.63 -7.20
CA SER A 137 4.08 -1.32 -7.68
C SER A 137 4.13 -0.28 -6.56
N PHE A 138 3.11 -0.28 -5.70
CA PHE A 138 3.06 0.58 -4.53
C PHE A 138 4.23 0.32 -3.59
N TYR A 139 4.56 -0.95 -3.31
CA TYR A 139 5.65 -1.32 -2.40
C TYR A 139 7.00 -0.80 -2.89
N PHE A 140 7.32 -1.01 -4.17
CA PHE A 140 8.56 -0.50 -4.73
C PHE A 140 8.61 1.04 -4.78
N LYS A 141 7.51 1.71 -5.10
CA LYS A 141 7.45 3.18 -5.09
C LYS A 141 7.57 3.74 -3.68
N LEU A 142 6.97 3.08 -2.68
CA LEU A 142 7.10 3.47 -1.27
C LEU A 142 8.55 3.33 -0.80
N LEU A 143 9.21 2.20 -1.09
CA LEU A 143 10.63 2.01 -0.80
C LEU A 143 11.51 3.08 -1.49
N ALA A 144 11.17 3.45 -2.73
CA ALA A 144 11.92 4.49 -3.44
C ALA A 144 11.76 5.88 -2.79
N LEU A 145 10.56 6.22 -2.30
CA LEU A 145 10.33 7.47 -1.56
C LEU A 145 11.10 7.49 -0.24
N ASP A 146 11.22 6.34 0.42
CA ASP A 146 12.02 6.19 1.65
C ASP A 146 13.54 6.07 1.40
N GLY A 147 13.98 6.23 0.16
CA GLY A 147 15.40 6.14 -0.22
C GLY A 147 15.95 4.71 -0.31
N SER A 148 15.11 3.69 -0.16
CA SER A 148 15.46 2.27 -0.18
C SER A 148 14.95 1.56 -1.44
N GLY A 149 14.78 2.28 -2.54
CA GLY A 149 14.36 1.71 -3.82
C GLY A 149 15.35 0.64 -4.32
N PRO A 150 14.86 -0.47 -4.93
CA PRO A 150 15.70 -1.59 -5.32
C PRO A 150 16.69 -1.22 -6.44
N VAL A 151 17.93 -1.71 -6.34
CA VAL A 151 18.92 -1.64 -7.43
C VAL A 151 18.64 -2.78 -8.41
N VAL A 152 18.28 -2.45 -9.66
CA VAL A 152 17.81 -3.45 -10.65
C VAL A 152 18.55 -3.44 -11.98
N ASP A 153 19.50 -2.51 -12.19
CA ASP A 153 20.21 -2.37 -13.46
C ASP A 153 21.63 -2.97 -13.43
N VAL A 154 22.19 -3.08 -12.24
CA VAL A 154 23.53 -3.66 -12.00
C VAL A 154 23.50 -4.61 -10.81
N CYS A 155 24.50 -5.46 -10.69
CA CYS A 155 24.67 -6.26 -9.49
C CYS A 155 24.93 -5.36 -8.27
N VAL A 156 24.02 -5.35 -7.27
CA VAL A 156 24.14 -4.48 -6.10
C VAL A 156 25.41 -4.71 -5.29
N ASN A 157 25.97 -5.93 -5.33
CA ASN A 157 27.18 -6.30 -4.56
C ASN A 157 28.48 -5.92 -5.26
N CYS A 158 28.62 -6.16 -6.58
CA CYS A 158 29.89 -5.93 -7.30
C CYS A 158 29.83 -4.80 -8.34
N GLY A 159 28.67 -4.18 -8.55
CA GLY A 159 28.48 -3.05 -9.46
C GLY A 159 28.55 -3.40 -10.96
N ARG A 160 28.77 -4.67 -11.34
CA ARG A 160 28.92 -5.08 -12.75
C ARG A 160 27.58 -5.07 -13.48
N ASP A 161 27.59 -4.59 -14.71
CA ASP A 161 26.48 -4.73 -15.67
C ASP A 161 26.66 -6.08 -16.42
N VAL A 162 26.05 -7.10 -15.85
CA VAL A 162 26.07 -8.50 -16.32
C VAL A 162 24.69 -9.12 -16.11
N PRO A 163 24.39 -10.30 -16.67
CA PRO A 163 23.11 -10.96 -16.43
C PRO A 163 22.82 -11.11 -14.92
N LEU A 164 21.68 -10.55 -14.50
CA LEU A 164 21.19 -10.56 -13.12
C LEU A 164 20.25 -11.75 -12.97
N VAL A 165 20.52 -12.62 -11.97
CA VAL A 165 19.87 -13.94 -11.83
C VAL A 165 19.19 -14.15 -10.50
N ALA A 166 19.40 -13.25 -9.54
CA ALA A 166 18.79 -13.31 -8.22
C ALA A 166 18.40 -11.92 -7.73
N PHE A 167 17.49 -11.87 -6.77
CA PHE A 167 17.12 -10.70 -6.01
C PHE A 167 17.23 -11.01 -4.52
N ASP A 168 17.80 -10.10 -3.78
CA ASP A 168 17.95 -10.22 -2.33
C ASP A 168 17.40 -8.96 -1.66
N ALA A 169 16.35 -9.14 -0.85
CA ALA A 169 15.65 -8.05 -0.17
C ALA A 169 16.50 -7.41 0.94
N GLU A 170 17.42 -8.16 1.55
CA GLU A 170 18.28 -7.64 2.63
C GLU A 170 19.36 -6.71 2.09
N VAL A 171 19.92 -7.03 0.91
CA VAL A 171 20.91 -6.15 0.25
C VAL A 171 20.26 -5.13 -0.69
N GLY A 172 18.94 -5.20 -0.88
CA GLY A 172 18.15 -4.20 -1.58
C GLY A 172 18.29 -4.21 -3.10
N GLY A 173 18.49 -5.38 -3.74
CA GLY A 173 18.57 -5.39 -5.19
C GLY A 173 18.95 -6.70 -5.85
N THR A 174 19.26 -6.58 -7.15
CA THR A 174 19.57 -7.71 -8.03
C THR A 174 21.06 -8.11 -7.97
N LEU A 175 21.32 -9.40 -8.17
CA LEU A 175 22.65 -10.01 -8.07
C LEU A 175 22.98 -10.85 -9.31
N CYS A 176 24.26 -10.80 -9.71
CA CYS A 176 24.80 -11.68 -10.73
C CYS A 176 25.06 -13.10 -10.21
N ALA A 177 25.42 -14.01 -11.12
CA ALA A 177 25.67 -15.42 -10.76
C ALA A 177 26.79 -15.59 -9.71
N ASP A 178 27.84 -14.77 -9.77
CA ASP A 178 28.99 -14.84 -8.86
C ASP A 178 28.68 -14.34 -7.45
N CYS A 179 27.74 -13.37 -7.34
CA CYS A 179 27.35 -12.74 -6.07
C CYS A 179 26.03 -13.27 -5.51
N ARG A 180 25.47 -14.31 -6.13
CA ARG A 180 24.10 -14.77 -5.88
C ARG A 180 23.83 -15.06 -4.41
N SER A 181 22.81 -14.38 -3.87
CA SER A 181 22.10 -14.68 -2.63
C SER A 181 20.58 -14.44 -2.85
N GLY A 182 19.78 -14.66 -1.84
CA GLY A 182 18.33 -14.45 -1.92
C GLY A 182 17.59 -15.37 -2.88
N THR A 183 16.58 -14.85 -3.55
CA THR A 183 15.65 -15.60 -4.44
C THR A 183 16.04 -15.43 -5.91
N SER A 184 15.92 -16.51 -6.71
CA SER A 184 16.09 -16.40 -8.17
C SER A 184 15.09 -15.43 -8.76
N ILE A 185 15.50 -14.64 -9.77
CA ILE A 185 14.63 -13.73 -10.49
C ILE A 185 14.59 -14.07 -11.98
N SER A 186 13.37 -14.20 -12.53
CA SER A 186 13.20 -14.39 -13.97
C SER A 186 13.41 -13.08 -14.75
N PRO A 187 13.82 -13.16 -16.03
CA PRO A 187 13.93 -11.97 -16.87
C PRO A 187 12.61 -11.17 -16.95
N ASN A 188 11.46 -11.85 -16.92
CA ASN A 188 10.16 -11.19 -16.96
C ASN A 188 9.87 -10.39 -15.68
N ALA A 189 10.11 -10.95 -14.50
CA ALA A 189 9.94 -10.25 -13.25
C ALA A 189 10.91 -9.06 -13.14
N LEU A 190 12.18 -9.25 -13.53
CA LEU A 190 13.16 -8.16 -13.54
C LEU A 190 12.73 -7.02 -14.47
N GLN A 191 12.24 -7.35 -15.67
CA GLN A 191 11.74 -6.35 -16.61
C GLN A 191 10.53 -5.59 -16.03
N LEU A 192 9.60 -6.28 -15.36
CA LEU A 192 8.46 -5.62 -14.71
C LEU A 192 8.93 -4.65 -13.62
N ILE A 193 9.89 -5.04 -12.77
CA ILE A 193 10.41 -4.14 -11.73
C ILE A 193 11.03 -2.89 -12.38
N ARG A 194 11.86 -3.05 -13.41
CA ARG A 194 12.46 -1.93 -14.14
C ARG A 194 11.43 -0.98 -14.72
N ARG A 195 10.39 -1.51 -15.33
CA ARG A 195 9.29 -0.71 -15.90
C ARG A 195 8.47 0.01 -14.80
N ILE A 196 8.21 -0.63 -13.68
CA ILE A 196 7.56 0.00 -12.51
C ILE A 196 8.41 1.15 -11.97
N MET A 197 9.72 0.96 -11.87
CA MET A 197 10.64 1.98 -11.34
C MET A 197 10.87 3.13 -12.33
N SER A 198 10.65 2.91 -13.61
CA SER A 198 10.74 3.93 -14.69
C SER A 198 9.44 4.74 -14.82
N TRP A 199 9.29 5.42 -15.96
CA TRP A 199 8.11 6.23 -16.31
C TRP A 199 6.96 5.42 -16.94
N ASP A 200 7.10 4.09 -17.11
CA ASP A 200 6.17 3.22 -17.83
C ASP A 200 5.08 2.58 -16.92
N LEU A 201 4.98 3.00 -15.67
CA LEU A 201 4.08 2.41 -14.67
C LEU A 201 2.63 2.33 -15.14
N ALA A 202 2.09 3.38 -15.77
CA ALA A 202 0.71 3.39 -16.23
C ALA A 202 0.43 2.34 -17.33
N ALA A 203 1.41 2.06 -18.20
CA ALA A 203 1.30 1.00 -19.20
C ALA A 203 1.35 -0.38 -18.54
N VAL A 204 2.29 -0.60 -17.60
CA VAL A 204 2.39 -1.85 -16.83
C VAL A 204 1.09 -2.16 -16.12
N LEU A 205 0.46 -1.20 -15.46
CA LEU A 205 -0.77 -1.40 -14.70
C LEU A 205 -2.02 -1.69 -15.56
N ARG A 206 -1.94 -1.50 -16.90
CA ARG A 206 -2.99 -1.88 -17.85
C ARG A 206 -2.82 -3.27 -18.42
N GLU A 207 -1.69 -3.92 -18.19
CA GLU A 207 -1.44 -5.27 -18.66
C GLU A 207 -2.18 -6.30 -17.80
N GLU A 208 -2.99 -7.14 -18.43
CA GLU A 208 -3.66 -8.23 -17.72
C GLU A 208 -2.67 -9.38 -17.48
N SER A 209 -2.40 -9.66 -16.20
CA SER A 209 -1.62 -10.83 -15.76
C SER A 209 -0.29 -11.03 -16.52
N PRO A 210 0.61 -10.06 -16.60
CA PRO A 210 1.85 -10.20 -17.33
C PRO A 210 2.73 -11.32 -16.75
N ALA A 211 3.53 -11.95 -17.62
CA ALA A 211 4.46 -12.98 -17.19
C ALA A 211 5.43 -12.44 -16.12
N GLY A 212 5.61 -13.17 -15.03
CA GLY A 212 6.43 -12.73 -13.87
C GLY A 212 5.68 -11.95 -12.79
N ALA A 213 4.38 -11.66 -12.96
CA ALA A 213 3.60 -10.89 -11.97
C ALA A 213 3.57 -11.52 -10.58
N GLY A 214 3.43 -12.86 -10.48
CA GLY A 214 3.45 -13.56 -9.20
C GLY A 214 4.81 -13.49 -8.50
N GLU A 215 5.89 -13.61 -9.28
CA GLU A 215 7.27 -13.47 -8.79
C GLU A 215 7.56 -12.02 -8.36
N LEU A 216 7.13 -11.04 -9.16
CA LEU A 216 7.18 -9.63 -8.82
C LEU A 216 6.52 -9.34 -7.46
N MET A 217 5.31 -9.89 -7.21
CA MET A 217 4.61 -9.69 -5.95
C MET A 217 5.35 -10.31 -4.77
N ALA A 218 5.93 -11.50 -4.93
CA ALA A 218 6.73 -12.15 -3.89
C ALA A 218 7.97 -11.30 -3.54
N ILE A 219 8.72 -10.84 -4.54
CA ILE A 219 9.90 -10.00 -4.36
C ILE A 219 9.53 -8.67 -3.70
N ALA A 220 8.47 -8.01 -4.16
CA ALA A 220 8.02 -6.74 -3.58
C ALA A 220 7.59 -6.90 -2.12
N LEU A 221 6.91 -8.01 -1.79
CA LEU A 221 6.50 -8.32 -0.42
C LEU A 221 7.70 -8.58 0.48
N ASP A 222 8.65 -9.40 0.05
CA ASP A 222 9.86 -9.68 0.81
C ASP A 222 10.67 -8.40 1.04
N SER A 223 10.76 -7.51 0.03
CA SER A 223 11.46 -6.23 0.15
C SER A 223 10.81 -5.31 1.19
N ILE A 224 9.50 -5.19 1.17
CA ILE A 224 8.78 -4.30 2.10
C ILE A 224 8.77 -4.88 3.52
N GLU A 225 8.65 -6.22 3.67
CA GLU A 225 8.71 -6.89 4.97
C GLU A 225 10.11 -6.81 5.59
N SER A 226 11.17 -6.98 4.79
CA SER A 226 12.56 -6.80 5.22
C SER A 226 12.81 -5.37 5.69
N HIS A 227 12.36 -4.38 4.91
CA HIS A 227 12.57 -2.97 5.22
C HIS A 227 11.88 -2.51 6.51
N PHE A 228 10.61 -2.87 6.73
CA PHE A 228 9.86 -2.48 7.93
C PHE A 228 9.96 -3.47 9.09
N GLY A 229 10.63 -4.62 8.91
CA GLY A 229 10.77 -5.66 9.94
C GLY A 229 9.43 -6.26 10.38
N LYS A 230 8.40 -6.27 9.50
CA LYS A 230 7.04 -6.68 9.85
C LYS A 230 6.42 -7.54 8.77
N GLN A 231 5.87 -8.69 9.17
CA GLN A 231 5.12 -9.56 8.27
C GLN A 231 3.74 -8.99 7.93
N LEU A 232 3.36 -9.05 6.66
CA LEU A 232 2.11 -8.56 6.10
C LEU A 232 1.18 -9.74 5.76
N ARG A 233 -0.05 -9.69 6.26
CA ARG A 233 -1.02 -10.80 6.14
C ARG A 233 -1.96 -10.62 4.94
N ALA A 234 -2.46 -9.43 4.69
CA ALA A 234 -3.41 -9.17 3.60
C ALA A 234 -2.76 -9.43 2.24
N ALA A 235 -1.51 -9.02 2.06
CA ALA A 235 -0.75 -9.29 0.85
C ALA A 235 -0.55 -10.79 0.57
N ARG A 236 -0.31 -11.59 1.62
CA ARG A 236 -0.15 -13.06 1.51
C ARG A 236 -1.47 -13.80 1.28
N SER A 237 -2.60 -13.18 1.60
CA SER A 237 -3.95 -13.77 1.44
C SER A 237 -4.53 -13.56 0.05
N THR A 238 -3.87 -12.81 -0.82
CA THR A 238 -4.28 -12.64 -2.22
C THR A 238 -3.96 -13.95 -2.96
N PRO A 239 -4.96 -14.73 -3.42
CA PRO A 239 -4.68 -15.99 -4.08
C PRO A 239 -3.85 -15.74 -5.35
N PRO A 240 -2.84 -16.58 -5.64
CA PRO A 240 -2.18 -16.53 -6.93
C PRO A 240 -3.23 -16.72 -8.01
N LEU A 241 -3.20 -15.88 -9.05
CA LEU A 241 -4.10 -16.04 -10.19
C LEU A 241 -3.89 -17.42 -10.80
N SER A 242 -4.95 -18.21 -10.85
CA SER A 242 -4.97 -19.39 -11.71
C SER A 242 -4.78 -18.91 -13.15
N PRO A 243 -3.90 -19.54 -13.95
CA PRO A 243 -3.79 -19.21 -15.37
C PRO A 243 -5.16 -19.34 -16.03
N PRO A 244 -5.49 -18.51 -17.03
CA PRO A 244 -6.74 -18.60 -17.73
C PRO A 244 -6.91 -20.03 -18.27
N SER A 245 -8.05 -20.66 -17.98
CA SER A 245 -8.39 -21.96 -18.54
C SER A 245 -8.30 -21.85 -20.06
N PRO A 246 -7.61 -22.79 -20.76
CA PRO A 246 -7.59 -22.77 -22.20
C PRO A 246 -9.02 -22.82 -22.74
N ALA A 247 -9.36 -21.84 -23.57
CA ALA A 247 -10.65 -21.79 -24.26
C ALA A 247 -10.88 -23.12 -24.99
N ARG A 248 -12.02 -23.77 -24.73
CA ARG A 248 -12.48 -24.98 -25.44
C ARG A 248 -13.01 -24.58 -26.81
#